data_0a05a21935c36cf339dee3ea3076cfc9
#
_entry.id   0a05a21935c36cf339dee3ea3076cfc9
#
_cell.length_a   1.000
_cell.length_b   1.000
_cell.length_c   1.000
_cell.angle_alpha   90.00
_cell.angle_beta   90.00
_cell.angle_gamma   90.00
#
_symmetry.space_group_name_H-M   'P 1'
#
loop_
_entity.id
_entity.type
_entity.pdbx_description
1 polymer ?
#
loop_
_entity_poly.entity_id
_entity_poly.type
_entity_poly.pdbx_seq_one_letter_code
_entity_poly.pdbx_strand_id
1 'polypeptide(L)'
;WNQLLATVEIEGGTTDQQTIFYTSLYRTFHSPFQVTDRSFRKYLGTDGNVHEAKDFQYYSSWSLWDTYRTKFPLITLLDAARSSDIMQSLSQLYVTGKKDWSTRNECVPTVRTEHAIATLLDAYRQGINIPSLRDAYPGMVAEVKRLSLRSPDQCLEASGDFWALGQLAEELGMTEDAFRWTKRGEEIFDSIWPKEFQNINETYTKMRGNGLYQGTRWQYRWGAPMYLPRMIEMAGKKELGEQLQTFFHKELYNQGNEPDIHVPFLFGRLGMPQITGNIVRSLATESITHRYGGNDAYPTPFNGCAFANQPRGYCPEMDEDDGAMSAWYVFASIGMYPLVVGEASYELFAPLFDKVILHLGSDRQTKVVISTIGRTSDKQQIRKVTWNGKKLPDFRISHKQLKEGGELNFHF
;
A
#
# COMPACT_ATOMS: atom_id res chain seq x y z
N TRP A 1 -22.93 3.77 -6.14
CA TRP A 1 -21.70 3.49 -6.88
C TRP A 1 -21.31 4.64 -7.80
N ASN A 2 -22.19 5.16 -8.65
CA ASN A 2 -21.83 6.25 -9.58
C ASN A 2 -21.16 7.44 -8.87
N GLN A 3 -21.68 7.86 -7.72
CA GLN A 3 -21.05 8.94 -6.93
C GLN A 3 -19.65 8.57 -6.42
N LEU A 4 -19.42 7.32 -6.08
CA LEU A 4 -18.15 6.85 -5.59
C LEU A 4 -17.12 6.74 -6.73
N LEU A 5 -17.50 6.13 -7.85
CA LEU A 5 -16.62 6.01 -9.01
C LEU A 5 -16.28 7.37 -9.63
N ALA A 6 -17.19 8.35 -9.55
CA ALA A 6 -16.96 9.72 -10.00
C ALA A 6 -15.99 10.53 -9.10
N THR A 7 -15.42 9.94 -8.05
CA THR A 7 -14.29 10.56 -7.31
C THR A 7 -13.04 10.67 -8.16
N VAL A 8 -12.93 9.88 -9.22
CA VAL A 8 -11.82 9.94 -10.18
C VAL A 8 -12.39 9.99 -11.60
N GLU A 9 -12.02 11.01 -12.34
CA GLU A 9 -12.31 11.13 -13.77
C GLU A 9 -11.02 10.92 -14.56
N ILE A 10 -11.10 10.21 -15.69
CA ILE A 10 -9.94 9.90 -16.55
C ILE A 10 -10.23 10.28 -18.00
N GLU A 11 -9.22 10.82 -18.68
CA GLU A 11 -9.26 11.12 -20.11
C GLU A 11 -8.05 10.48 -20.82
N GLY A 12 -8.24 9.94 -22.01
CA GLY A 12 -7.21 9.22 -22.77
C GLY A 12 -7.14 7.73 -22.42
N GLY A 13 -6.10 7.07 -22.90
CA GLY A 13 -5.99 5.62 -22.82
C GLY A 13 -6.95 4.89 -23.76
N THR A 14 -6.92 3.55 -23.73
CA THR A 14 -7.86 2.70 -24.49
C THR A 14 -9.14 2.46 -23.71
N THR A 15 -10.22 2.07 -24.40
CA THR A 15 -11.48 1.65 -23.75
C THR A 15 -11.26 0.51 -22.76
N ASP A 16 -10.38 -0.44 -23.07
CA ASP A 16 -10.06 -1.55 -22.15
C ASP A 16 -9.36 -1.04 -20.88
N GLN A 17 -8.39 -0.13 -21.01
CA GLN A 17 -7.73 0.48 -19.86
C GLN A 17 -8.70 1.25 -18.97
N GLN A 18 -9.63 2.01 -19.56
CA GLN A 18 -10.69 2.70 -18.80
C GLN A 18 -11.61 1.73 -18.10
N THR A 19 -12.00 0.63 -18.76
CA THR A 19 -12.84 -0.41 -18.16
C THR A 19 -12.14 -1.09 -16.99
N ILE A 20 -10.88 -1.47 -17.15
CA ILE A 20 -10.07 -2.08 -16.08
C ILE A 20 -9.94 -1.10 -14.91
N PHE A 21 -9.69 0.19 -15.19
CA PHE A 21 -9.56 1.23 -14.17
C PHE A 21 -10.80 1.33 -13.28
N TYR A 22 -11.98 1.54 -13.87
CA TYR A 22 -13.20 1.68 -13.08
C TYR A 22 -13.64 0.37 -12.41
N THR A 23 -13.34 -0.77 -13.02
CA THR A 23 -13.57 -2.07 -12.39
C THR A 23 -12.65 -2.28 -11.18
N SER A 24 -11.38 -1.87 -11.28
CA SER A 24 -10.43 -1.91 -10.18
C SER A 24 -10.81 -0.93 -9.06
N LEU A 25 -11.21 0.28 -9.40
CA LEU A 25 -11.72 1.25 -8.43
C LEU A 25 -12.96 0.71 -7.70
N TYR A 26 -13.88 0.07 -8.42
CA TYR A 26 -15.05 -0.59 -7.84
C TYR A 26 -14.65 -1.69 -6.84
N ARG A 27 -13.71 -2.58 -7.18
CA ARG A 27 -13.25 -3.66 -6.29
C ARG A 27 -12.57 -3.14 -5.04
N THR A 28 -11.81 -2.07 -5.14
CA THR A 28 -11.17 -1.42 -3.98
C THR A 28 -12.17 -1.09 -2.87
N PHE A 29 -13.40 -0.75 -3.22
CA PHE A 29 -14.44 -0.35 -2.26
C PHE A 29 -15.42 -1.46 -1.89
N HIS A 30 -15.18 -2.72 -2.31
CA HIS A 30 -16.05 -3.85 -1.98
C HIS A 30 -16.04 -4.21 -0.51
N SER A 31 -14.90 -4.10 0.14
CA SER A 31 -14.70 -4.34 1.58
C SER A 31 -13.90 -3.19 2.20
N PRO A 32 -13.81 -3.09 3.52
CA PRO A 32 -14.57 -3.84 4.50
C PRO A 32 -16.06 -3.53 4.41
N PHE A 33 -16.88 -4.39 5.02
CA PHE A 33 -18.34 -4.28 5.00
C PHE A 33 -18.83 -3.49 6.21
N GLN A 34 -19.81 -2.58 5.99
CA GLN A 34 -20.54 -1.93 7.07
C GLN A 34 -21.45 -2.96 7.76
N VAL A 35 -21.21 -3.19 9.05
CA VAL A 35 -21.96 -4.18 9.85
C VAL A 35 -22.71 -3.57 11.02
N THR A 36 -22.76 -2.25 11.12
CA THR A 36 -23.55 -1.53 12.12
C THR A 36 -25.04 -1.80 11.90
N ASP A 37 -25.76 -2.18 12.95
CA ASP A 37 -27.22 -2.21 12.93
C ASP A 37 -27.78 -0.80 12.72
N ARG A 38 -28.61 -0.62 11.69
CA ARG A 38 -29.11 0.70 11.30
C ARG A 38 -30.10 1.30 12.27
N SER A 39 -30.85 0.44 12.98
CA SER A 39 -31.95 0.88 13.87
C SER A 39 -31.40 1.29 15.22
N PHE A 40 -30.45 0.55 15.76
CA PHE A 40 -29.93 0.73 17.12
C PHE A 40 -28.51 1.30 17.18
N ARG A 41 -27.86 1.46 16.01
CA ARG A 41 -26.46 1.90 15.91
C ARG A 41 -25.50 1.06 16.78
N LYS A 42 -25.67 -0.26 16.73
CA LYS A 42 -24.90 -1.23 17.52
C LYS A 42 -24.13 -2.17 16.64
N TYR A 43 -23.07 -2.73 17.18
CA TYR A 43 -22.27 -3.78 16.55
C TYR A 43 -21.83 -4.80 17.60
N LEU A 44 -21.52 -6.02 17.16
CA LEU A 44 -20.92 -7.05 18.00
C LEU A 44 -19.40 -6.92 17.92
N GLY A 45 -18.76 -6.68 19.07
CA GLY A 45 -17.30 -6.62 19.17
C GLY A 45 -16.65 -8.00 19.15
N THR A 46 -15.34 -8.03 18.90
CA THR A 46 -14.53 -9.28 18.96
C THR A 46 -14.52 -9.92 20.35
N ASP A 47 -14.79 -9.14 21.39
CA ASP A 47 -14.97 -9.57 22.78
C ASP A 47 -16.30 -10.31 23.02
N GLY A 48 -17.22 -10.33 22.05
CA GLY A 48 -18.55 -10.94 22.15
C GLY A 48 -19.59 -10.05 22.82
N ASN A 49 -19.27 -8.80 23.13
CA ASN A 49 -20.19 -7.84 23.70
C ASN A 49 -20.82 -6.94 22.60
N VAL A 50 -22.00 -6.42 22.89
CA VAL A 50 -22.66 -5.45 22.02
C VAL A 50 -22.18 -4.06 22.40
N HIS A 51 -21.65 -3.34 21.43
CA HIS A 51 -21.16 -1.97 21.55
C HIS A 51 -22.03 -0.98 20.77
N GLU A 52 -21.98 0.29 21.14
CA GLU A 52 -22.63 1.37 20.39
C GLU A 52 -21.64 2.01 19.41
N ALA A 53 -22.05 2.16 18.16
CA ALA A 53 -21.34 2.93 17.15
C ALA A 53 -21.78 4.40 17.23
N LYS A 54 -21.26 5.14 18.22
CA LYS A 54 -21.53 6.57 18.36
C LYS A 54 -20.81 7.34 17.26
N ASP A 55 -21.55 8.08 16.47
CA ASP A 55 -21.04 9.00 15.45
C ASP A 55 -20.15 8.38 14.36
N PHE A 56 -20.18 7.06 14.19
CA PHE A 56 -19.51 6.35 13.10
C PHE A 56 -20.28 5.10 12.67
N GLN A 57 -19.89 4.52 11.52
CA GLN A 57 -20.34 3.22 11.07
C GLN A 57 -19.25 2.18 11.34
N TYR A 58 -19.62 1.07 11.98
CA TYR A 58 -18.66 0.00 12.24
C TYR A 58 -18.49 -0.90 11.02
N TYR A 59 -17.24 -1.09 10.62
CA TYR A 59 -16.83 -1.94 9.51
C TYR A 59 -16.12 -3.19 10.01
N SER A 60 -16.24 -4.28 9.25
CA SER A 60 -15.56 -5.54 9.51
C SER A 60 -15.23 -6.24 8.18
N SER A 61 -14.55 -7.36 8.24
CA SER A 61 -13.88 -8.06 7.12
C SER A 61 -12.52 -7.43 6.81
N TRP A 62 -11.51 -7.90 7.50
CA TRP A 62 -10.15 -7.38 7.41
C TRP A 62 -9.23 -8.37 6.72
N SER A 63 -8.40 -7.89 5.81
CA SER A 63 -7.25 -8.58 5.22
C SER A 63 -6.09 -7.57 5.14
N LEU A 64 -5.61 -7.13 6.32
CA LEU A 64 -4.71 -5.97 6.41
C LEU A 64 -3.32 -6.27 5.89
N TRP A 65 -2.81 -7.50 6.08
CA TRP A 65 -1.52 -7.89 5.52
C TRP A 65 -1.45 -7.66 4.01
N ASP A 66 -2.57 -7.86 3.33
CA ASP A 66 -2.71 -7.64 1.89
C ASP A 66 -2.97 -6.15 1.58
N THR A 67 -3.96 -5.57 2.25
CA THR A 67 -4.61 -4.33 1.84
C THR A 67 -3.94 -3.04 2.36
N TYR A 68 -3.08 -3.13 3.37
CA TYR A 68 -2.47 -1.93 3.98
C TYR A 68 -1.58 -1.16 3.00
N ARG A 69 -0.95 -1.85 2.03
CA ARG A 69 0.01 -1.26 1.08
C ARG A 69 -0.64 -0.36 0.04
N THR A 70 -1.91 -0.59 -0.27
CA THR A 70 -2.56 0.06 -1.43
C THR A 70 -3.99 0.49 -1.13
N LYS A 71 -4.86 -0.45 -0.76
CA LYS A 71 -6.31 -0.23 -0.64
C LYS A 71 -6.66 0.85 0.38
N PHE A 72 -6.15 0.76 1.61
CA PHE A 72 -6.48 1.74 2.64
C PHE A 72 -5.91 3.13 2.36
N PRO A 73 -4.66 3.28 1.90
CA PRO A 73 -4.18 4.57 1.39
C PRO A 73 -5.05 5.16 0.27
N LEU A 74 -5.56 4.33 -0.65
CA LEU A 74 -6.43 4.80 -1.73
C LEU A 74 -7.82 5.23 -1.22
N ILE A 75 -8.43 4.43 -0.34
CA ILE A 75 -9.71 4.80 0.29
C ILE A 75 -9.55 6.11 1.07
N THR A 76 -8.47 6.25 1.82
CA THR A 76 -8.19 7.46 2.60
C THR A 76 -8.01 8.68 1.70
N LEU A 77 -7.36 8.53 0.55
CA LEU A 77 -7.20 9.60 -0.43
C LEU A 77 -8.54 10.02 -1.04
N LEU A 78 -9.39 9.05 -1.44
CA LEU A 78 -10.58 9.31 -2.28
C LEU A 78 -11.87 9.51 -1.48
N ASP A 79 -11.98 8.91 -0.27
CA ASP A 79 -13.20 8.96 0.55
C ASP A 79 -12.84 9.10 2.04
N ALA A 80 -12.42 10.30 2.44
CA ALA A 80 -12.02 10.60 3.80
C ALA A 80 -13.11 10.32 4.85
N ALA A 81 -14.39 10.50 4.49
CA ALA A 81 -15.51 10.24 5.39
C ALA A 81 -15.65 8.75 5.70
N ARG A 82 -15.63 7.90 4.66
CA ARG A 82 -15.62 6.43 4.82
C ARG A 82 -14.37 5.97 5.53
N SER A 83 -13.19 6.53 5.19
CA SER A 83 -11.95 6.22 5.87
C SER A 83 -12.00 6.48 7.36
N SER A 84 -12.64 7.58 7.80
CA SER A 84 -12.82 7.88 9.23
C SER A 84 -13.58 6.76 9.95
N ASP A 85 -14.70 6.30 9.38
CA ASP A 85 -15.48 5.20 9.95
C ASP A 85 -14.71 3.88 9.98
N ILE A 86 -13.99 3.57 8.89
CA ILE A 86 -13.17 2.36 8.78
C ILE A 86 -12.01 2.40 9.81
N MET A 87 -11.30 3.51 9.91
CA MET A 87 -10.16 3.64 10.83
C MET A 87 -10.62 3.67 12.28
N GLN A 88 -11.78 4.27 12.57
CA GLN A 88 -12.40 4.18 13.89
C GLN A 88 -12.74 2.72 14.23
N SER A 89 -13.29 1.97 13.27
CA SER A 89 -13.60 0.53 13.46
C SER A 89 -12.35 -0.29 13.71
N LEU A 90 -11.28 -0.06 12.93
CA LEU A 90 -9.99 -0.72 13.08
C LEU A 90 -9.35 -0.40 14.45
N SER A 91 -9.45 0.85 14.90
CA SER A 91 -8.97 1.28 16.20
C SER A 91 -9.76 0.59 17.34
N GLN A 92 -11.08 0.40 17.19
CA GLN A 92 -11.92 -0.31 18.15
C GLN A 92 -11.50 -1.77 18.36
N LEU A 93 -10.91 -2.43 17.36
CA LEU A 93 -10.38 -3.80 17.55
C LEU A 93 -9.35 -3.88 18.68
N TYR A 94 -8.53 -2.84 18.86
CA TYR A 94 -7.57 -2.80 19.96
C TYR A 94 -8.22 -2.63 21.35
N VAL A 95 -9.38 -1.97 21.38
CA VAL A 95 -10.15 -1.77 22.61
C VAL A 95 -10.93 -3.03 23.00
N THR A 96 -11.51 -3.73 22.01
CA THR A 96 -12.34 -4.95 22.22
C THR A 96 -11.55 -6.25 22.16
N GLY A 97 -10.27 -6.20 21.79
CA GLY A 97 -9.39 -7.37 21.71
C GLY A 97 -9.16 -7.85 20.27
N LYS A 98 -8.24 -7.16 19.56
CA LYS A 98 -7.80 -7.52 18.21
C LYS A 98 -7.33 -8.96 18.10
N LYS A 99 -7.76 -9.64 17.05
CA LYS A 99 -7.34 -10.98 16.65
C LYS A 99 -6.93 -10.97 15.18
N ASP A 100 -5.92 -11.77 14.85
CA ASP A 100 -5.40 -11.86 13.47
C ASP A 100 -6.30 -12.68 12.54
N TRP A 101 -7.19 -13.49 13.11
CA TRP A 101 -8.14 -14.33 12.38
C TRP A 101 -9.53 -14.14 12.95
N SER A 102 -10.54 -14.41 12.11
CA SER A 102 -11.95 -14.33 12.50
C SER A 102 -12.24 -15.04 13.81
N THR A 103 -12.98 -14.37 14.65
CA THR A 103 -13.58 -14.96 15.85
C THR A 103 -14.99 -15.45 15.52
N ARG A 104 -15.54 -16.30 16.40
CA ARG A 104 -16.95 -16.71 16.29
C ARG A 104 -17.97 -15.57 16.42
N ASN A 105 -17.51 -14.40 16.84
CA ASN A 105 -18.34 -13.23 17.08
C ASN A 105 -18.45 -12.33 15.84
N GLU A 106 -17.58 -12.52 14.84
CA GLU A 106 -17.58 -11.71 13.62
C GLU A 106 -18.54 -12.29 12.59
N CYS A 107 -19.38 -11.45 12.02
CA CYS A 107 -20.37 -11.83 11.01
C CYS A 107 -19.79 -11.98 9.61
N VAL A 108 -18.57 -11.52 9.39
CA VAL A 108 -17.82 -11.59 8.12
C VAL A 108 -16.39 -12.02 8.37
N PRO A 109 -15.75 -12.69 7.42
CA PRO A 109 -14.38 -13.16 7.59
C PRO A 109 -13.39 -12.03 7.88
N THR A 110 -12.47 -12.31 8.78
CA THR A 110 -11.25 -11.52 9.02
C THR A 110 -10.07 -12.44 8.83
N VAL A 111 -9.13 -12.03 8.00
CA VAL A 111 -7.90 -12.75 7.70
C VAL A 111 -6.75 -11.79 7.91
N ARG A 112 -5.83 -12.15 8.79
CA ARG A 112 -4.60 -11.39 9.02
C ARG A 112 -4.82 -9.89 9.22
N THR A 113 -4.70 -9.42 10.44
CA THR A 113 -4.83 -8.00 10.79
C THR A 113 -3.48 -7.36 11.16
N GLU A 114 -2.38 -7.97 10.75
CA GLU A 114 -1.04 -7.38 10.84
C GLU A 114 -0.99 -6.06 10.08
N HIS A 115 -0.10 -5.17 10.48
CA HIS A 115 0.08 -3.82 9.93
C HIS A 115 -1.10 -2.84 10.14
N ALA A 116 -2.02 -3.17 11.06
CA ALA A 116 -3.08 -2.24 11.46
C ALA A 116 -2.51 -0.92 12.01
N ILE A 117 -1.38 -0.97 12.72
CA ILE A 117 -0.71 0.22 13.28
C ILE A 117 -0.23 1.13 12.15
N ALA A 118 0.40 0.60 11.10
CA ALA A 118 0.85 1.37 9.94
C ALA A 118 -0.33 1.99 9.19
N THR A 119 -1.44 1.25 9.05
CA THR A 119 -2.68 1.74 8.41
C THR A 119 -3.28 2.91 9.19
N LEU A 120 -3.37 2.80 10.53
CA LEU A 120 -3.88 3.86 11.38
C LEU A 120 -2.97 5.10 11.41
N LEU A 121 -1.65 4.91 11.43
CA LEU A 121 -0.67 5.99 11.34
C LEU A 121 -0.82 6.75 10.02
N ASP A 122 -0.92 6.03 8.90
CA ASP A 122 -1.05 6.64 7.58
C ASP A 122 -2.31 7.51 7.49
N ALA A 123 -3.45 6.95 7.87
CA ALA A 123 -4.71 7.68 7.89
C ALA A 123 -4.67 8.90 8.84
N TYR A 124 -4.09 8.76 10.03
CA TYR A 124 -3.95 9.84 10.98
C TYR A 124 -3.09 11.00 10.41
N ARG A 125 -1.94 10.69 9.80
CA ARG A 125 -1.08 11.68 9.14
C ARG A 125 -1.72 12.31 7.90
N GLN A 126 -2.63 11.59 7.26
CA GLN A 126 -3.47 12.14 6.19
C GLN A 126 -4.60 13.03 6.72
N GLY A 127 -4.74 13.16 8.04
CA GLY A 127 -5.71 14.03 8.70
C GLY A 127 -7.08 13.40 8.89
N ILE A 128 -7.17 12.08 8.91
CA ILE A 128 -8.40 11.37 9.27
C ILE A 128 -8.61 11.45 10.78
N ASN A 129 -9.82 11.81 11.19
CA ASN A 129 -10.20 11.82 12.59
C ASN A 129 -10.47 10.39 13.08
N ILE A 130 -9.72 9.96 14.12
CA ILE A 130 -9.86 8.64 14.74
C ILE A 130 -9.98 8.83 16.26
N PRO A 131 -11.19 9.09 16.77
CA PRO A 131 -11.39 9.45 18.17
C PRO A 131 -10.82 8.46 19.19
N SER A 132 -10.90 7.15 18.92
CA SER A 132 -10.38 6.12 19.82
C SER A 132 -8.89 5.80 19.69
N LEU A 133 -8.14 6.52 18.83
CA LEU A 133 -6.75 6.18 18.53
C LEU A 133 -5.86 6.15 19.78
N ARG A 134 -6.04 7.12 20.68
CA ARG A 134 -5.28 7.17 21.95
C ARG A 134 -5.67 6.03 22.89
N ASP A 135 -6.94 5.64 22.95
CA ASP A 135 -7.43 4.53 23.77
C ASP A 135 -6.96 3.18 23.22
N ALA A 136 -6.75 3.06 21.92
CA ALA A 136 -6.22 1.88 21.23
C ALA A 136 -4.71 1.67 21.47
N TYR A 137 -3.96 2.73 21.79
CA TYR A 137 -2.50 2.69 21.89
C TYR A 137 -1.96 1.60 22.85
N PRO A 138 -2.49 1.38 24.06
CA PRO A 138 -2.05 0.27 24.91
C PRO A 138 -2.20 -1.11 24.26
N GLY A 139 -3.26 -1.31 23.47
CA GLY A 139 -3.48 -2.53 22.70
C GLY A 139 -2.44 -2.73 21.60
N MET A 140 -2.05 -1.65 20.90
CA MET A 140 -0.98 -1.66 19.90
C MET A 140 0.38 -2.00 20.53
N VAL A 141 0.70 -1.43 21.68
CA VAL A 141 1.90 -1.79 22.48
C VAL A 141 1.90 -3.26 22.87
N ALA A 142 0.75 -3.80 23.26
CA ALA A 142 0.62 -5.21 23.60
C ALA A 142 0.79 -6.12 22.36
N GLU A 143 0.35 -5.67 21.18
CA GLU A 143 0.53 -6.39 19.93
C GLU A 143 2.00 -6.50 19.53
N VAL A 144 2.72 -5.39 19.40
CA VAL A 144 4.13 -5.43 18.95
C VAL A 144 5.03 -6.24 19.88
N LYS A 145 4.71 -6.31 21.16
CA LYS A 145 5.44 -7.16 22.14
C LYS A 145 5.22 -8.66 21.94
N ARG A 146 4.19 -9.05 21.17
CA ARG A 146 3.85 -10.46 20.90
C ARG A 146 4.19 -10.89 19.48
N LEU A 147 4.67 -9.97 18.63
CA LEU A 147 5.04 -10.28 17.25
C LEU A 147 6.10 -11.40 17.23
N SER A 148 5.93 -12.32 16.28
CA SER A 148 6.88 -13.39 16.06
C SER A 148 8.13 -12.85 15.33
N LEU A 149 9.30 -13.30 15.77
CA LEU A 149 10.60 -13.01 15.16
C LEU A 149 11.32 -14.30 14.75
N ARG A 150 10.57 -15.31 14.30
CA ARG A 150 11.11 -16.66 14.04
C ARG A 150 11.66 -16.84 12.65
N SER A 151 11.13 -16.10 11.66
CA SER A 151 11.56 -16.15 10.27
C SER A 151 12.00 -14.77 9.79
N PRO A 152 12.79 -14.69 8.70
CA PRO A 152 13.29 -13.41 8.20
C PRO A 152 12.21 -12.42 7.79
N ASP A 153 11.11 -12.88 7.16
CA ASP A 153 9.95 -12.07 6.82
C ASP A 153 9.26 -11.49 8.06
N GLN A 154 8.99 -12.34 9.06
CA GLN A 154 8.40 -11.88 10.33
C GLN A 154 9.26 -10.82 11.03
N CYS A 155 10.58 -10.92 10.94
CA CYS A 155 11.48 -9.90 11.47
C CYS A 155 11.35 -8.58 10.70
N LEU A 156 11.31 -8.62 9.36
CA LEU A 156 11.15 -7.42 8.54
C LEU A 156 9.79 -6.77 8.79
N GLU A 157 8.71 -7.55 8.77
CA GLU A 157 7.36 -7.07 9.03
C GLU A 157 7.24 -6.46 10.43
N ALA A 158 7.72 -7.17 11.46
CA ALA A 158 7.74 -6.66 12.82
C ALA A 158 8.55 -5.36 12.95
N SER A 159 9.71 -5.25 12.26
CA SER A 159 10.49 -4.00 12.28
C SER A 159 9.68 -2.81 11.77
N GLY A 160 8.86 -3.03 10.72
CA GLY A 160 7.94 -2.03 10.20
C GLY A 160 6.83 -1.66 11.18
N ASP A 161 6.23 -2.62 11.87
CA ASP A 161 5.20 -2.36 12.89
C ASP A 161 5.76 -1.61 14.11
N PHE A 162 6.99 -1.93 14.54
CA PHE A 162 7.69 -1.16 15.58
C PHE A 162 7.98 0.27 15.14
N TRP A 163 8.43 0.45 13.88
CA TRP A 163 8.61 1.78 13.29
C TRP A 163 7.30 2.57 13.30
N ALA A 164 6.22 1.96 12.81
CA ALA A 164 4.91 2.60 12.75
C ALA A 164 4.40 3.00 14.14
N LEU A 165 4.57 2.13 15.15
CA LEU A 165 4.21 2.44 16.53
C LEU A 165 5.05 3.59 17.10
N GLY A 166 6.36 3.63 16.80
CA GLY A 166 7.23 4.72 17.20
C GLY A 166 6.80 6.06 16.61
N GLN A 167 6.49 6.06 15.31
CA GLN A 167 5.97 7.23 14.61
C GLN A 167 4.60 7.68 15.15
N LEU A 168 3.71 6.74 15.45
CA LEU A 168 2.41 7.06 16.05
C LEU A 168 2.55 7.61 17.48
N ALA A 169 3.48 7.07 18.27
CA ALA A 169 3.79 7.60 19.60
C ALA A 169 4.28 9.06 19.54
N GLU A 170 5.11 9.40 18.54
CA GLU A 170 5.56 10.78 18.28
C GLU A 170 4.36 11.69 17.99
N GLU A 171 3.45 11.31 17.09
CA GLU A 171 2.23 12.07 16.77
C GLU A 171 1.32 12.26 17.99
N LEU A 172 1.30 11.29 18.90
CA LEU A 172 0.53 11.37 20.14
C LEU A 172 1.25 12.10 21.29
N GLY A 173 2.49 12.60 21.07
CA GLY A 173 3.29 13.30 22.07
C GLY A 173 3.93 12.40 23.12
N MET A 174 4.07 11.10 22.86
CA MET A 174 4.65 10.10 23.75
C MET A 174 6.13 9.89 23.45
N THR A 175 6.97 10.88 23.75
CA THR A 175 8.38 10.95 23.31
C THR A 175 9.23 9.77 23.72
N GLU A 176 9.08 9.26 24.95
CA GLU A 176 9.85 8.09 25.42
C GLU A 176 9.50 6.82 24.65
N ASP A 177 8.21 6.59 24.39
CA ASP A 177 7.74 5.46 23.60
C ASP A 177 8.13 5.62 22.12
N ALA A 178 8.05 6.82 21.57
CA ALA A 178 8.50 7.11 20.21
C ALA A 178 9.97 6.68 20.00
N PHE A 179 10.85 7.10 20.88
CA PHE A 179 12.26 6.69 20.84
C PHE A 179 12.42 5.17 21.02
N ARG A 180 11.75 4.59 22.03
CA ARG A 180 11.85 3.17 22.34
C ARG A 180 11.46 2.27 21.18
N TRP A 181 10.31 2.54 20.56
CA TRP A 181 9.76 1.68 19.52
C TRP A 181 10.49 1.86 18.19
N THR A 182 10.84 3.09 17.81
CA THR A 182 11.67 3.36 16.63
C THR A 182 13.01 2.64 16.73
N LYS A 183 13.71 2.79 17.88
CA LYS A 183 14.97 2.10 18.12
C LYS A 183 14.84 0.58 18.06
N ARG A 184 13.75 0.04 18.61
CA ARG A 184 13.50 -1.42 18.58
C ARG A 184 13.30 -1.93 17.15
N GLY A 185 12.56 -1.22 16.33
CA GLY A 185 12.38 -1.53 14.92
C GLY A 185 13.71 -1.53 14.15
N GLU A 186 14.55 -0.51 14.37
CA GLU A 186 15.90 -0.42 13.81
C GLU A 186 16.80 -1.60 14.23
N GLU A 187 16.82 -1.94 15.50
CA GLU A 187 17.61 -3.06 16.02
C GLU A 187 17.23 -4.39 15.37
N ILE A 188 15.93 -4.64 15.18
CA ILE A 188 15.44 -5.85 14.50
C ILE A 188 15.89 -5.82 13.05
N PHE A 189 15.66 -4.71 12.34
CA PHE A 189 16.04 -4.56 10.93
C PHE A 189 17.55 -4.77 10.75
N ASP A 190 18.39 -4.12 11.55
CA ASP A 190 19.84 -4.20 11.50
C ASP A 190 20.39 -5.60 11.79
N SER A 191 19.65 -6.38 12.59
CA SER A 191 20.04 -7.75 12.90
C SER A 191 19.73 -8.75 11.79
N ILE A 192 18.69 -8.49 10.98
CA ILE A 192 18.18 -9.47 10.02
C ILE A 192 18.55 -9.13 8.56
N TRP A 193 18.42 -7.86 8.14
CA TRP A 193 18.58 -7.49 6.75
C TRP A 193 20.00 -7.75 6.21
N PRO A 194 21.10 -7.37 6.90
CA PRO A 194 22.45 -7.69 6.43
C PRO A 194 22.72 -9.19 6.34
N LYS A 195 22.18 -9.94 7.28
CA LYS A 195 22.40 -11.39 7.37
C LYS A 195 21.63 -12.17 6.30
N GLU A 196 20.36 -11.84 6.09
CA GLU A 196 19.44 -12.66 5.30
C GLU A 196 19.20 -12.11 3.89
N PHE A 197 19.39 -10.81 3.66
CA PHE A 197 18.95 -10.14 2.44
C PHE A 197 20.00 -9.30 1.72
N GLN A 198 21.11 -8.92 2.35
CA GLN A 198 22.11 -8.07 1.71
C GLN A 198 22.86 -8.80 0.60
N ASN A 199 23.30 -10.04 0.84
CA ASN A 199 24.05 -10.83 -0.12
C ASN A 199 23.10 -11.67 -0.96
N ILE A 200 23.03 -11.37 -2.25
CA ILE A 200 22.16 -12.07 -3.20
C ILE A 200 22.86 -13.30 -3.77
N ASN A 201 22.18 -14.44 -3.76
CA ASN A 201 22.64 -15.69 -4.33
C ASN A 201 21.46 -16.51 -4.92
N GLU A 202 21.73 -17.69 -5.45
CA GLU A 202 20.76 -18.56 -6.11
C GLU A 202 19.59 -18.98 -5.20
N THR A 203 19.81 -19.11 -3.90
CA THR A 203 18.77 -19.53 -2.94
C THR A 203 17.67 -18.48 -2.76
N TYR A 204 17.94 -17.24 -3.16
CA TYR A 204 16.99 -16.14 -3.08
C TYR A 204 15.79 -16.29 -4.01
N THR A 205 15.86 -17.11 -5.04
CA THR A 205 14.79 -17.36 -6.01
C THR A 205 13.81 -18.44 -5.57
N LYS A 206 14.10 -19.14 -4.46
CA LYS A 206 13.24 -20.21 -3.97
C LYS A 206 12.04 -19.65 -3.22
N MET A 207 10.84 -19.95 -3.72
CA MET A 207 9.59 -19.63 -3.04
C MET A 207 9.56 -20.29 -1.65
N ARG A 208 9.15 -19.54 -0.63
CA ARG A 208 9.13 -19.96 0.78
C ARG A 208 10.48 -20.46 1.32
N GLY A 209 11.56 -20.07 0.67
CA GLY A 209 12.92 -20.40 1.15
C GLY A 209 13.16 -19.79 2.53
N ASN A 210 13.76 -20.55 3.46
CA ASN A 210 13.97 -20.15 4.85
C ASN A 210 12.67 -19.91 5.66
N GLY A 211 11.55 -20.51 5.25
CA GLY A 211 10.28 -20.35 5.94
C GLY A 211 9.58 -19.03 5.67
N LEU A 212 9.99 -18.29 4.65
CA LEU A 212 9.31 -17.07 4.21
C LEU A 212 7.86 -17.34 3.83
N TYR A 213 6.97 -16.42 4.17
CA TYR A 213 5.56 -16.53 3.84
C TYR A 213 5.30 -16.01 2.42
N GLN A 214 4.77 -16.86 1.54
CA GLN A 214 4.30 -16.50 0.19
C GLN A 214 5.28 -15.68 -0.68
N GLY A 215 6.57 -15.85 -0.49
CA GLY A 215 7.56 -15.06 -1.21
C GLY A 215 8.95 -15.69 -1.26
N THR A 216 9.83 -15.03 -1.97
CA THR A 216 11.25 -15.36 -2.09
C THR A 216 12.10 -14.36 -1.31
N ARG A 217 13.37 -14.67 -1.09
CA ARG A 217 14.32 -13.72 -0.49
C ARG A 217 14.53 -12.48 -1.37
N TRP A 218 14.46 -12.62 -2.68
CA TRP A 218 14.54 -11.48 -3.60
C TRP A 218 13.39 -10.49 -3.41
N GLN A 219 12.19 -11.00 -3.17
CA GLN A 219 11.01 -10.19 -2.94
C GLN A 219 11.06 -9.53 -1.56
N TYR A 220 11.23 -10.32 -0.50
CA TYR A 220 11.27 -9.83 0.89
C TYR A 220 12.48 -8.93 1.20
N ARG A 221 13.56 -9.00 0.41
CA ARG A 221 14.68 -8.07 0.53
C ARG A 221 14.24 -6.60 0.61
N TRP A 222 13.20 -6.27 -0.10
CA TRP A 222 12.65 -4.92 -0.23
C TRP A 222 11.46 -4.66 0.72
N GLY A 223 11.08 -5.62 1.55
CA GLY A 223 9.84 -5.65 2.32
C GLY A 223 9.70 -4.60 3.43
N ALA A 224 10.76 -3.83 3.70
CA ALA A 224 10.75 -2.76 4.71
C ALA A 224 11.21 -1.42 4.10
N PRO A 225 10.43 -0.80 3.19
CA PRO A 225 10.83 0.40 2.45
C PRO A 225 11.11 1.62 3.34
N MET A 226 10.58 1.68 4.57
CA MET A 226 10.88 2.73 5.55
C MET A 226 12.36 2.73 5.96
N TYR A 227 13.04 1.59 5.86
CA TYR A 227 14.47 1.45 6.15
C TYR A 227 15.38 1.55 4.92
N LEU A 228 14.86 2.01 3.77
CA LEU A 228 15.71 2.21 2.58
C LEU A 228 16.95 3.09 2.85
N PRO A 229 16.91 4.18 3.66
CA PRO A 229 18.12 4.90 4.03
C PRO A 229 19.17 4.02 4.69
N ARG A 230 18.79 3.11 5.60
CA ARG A 230 19.70 2.17 6.25
C ARG A 230 20.24 1.12 5.28
N MET A 231 19.40 0.63 4.34
CA MET A 231 19.89 -0.25 3.26
C MET A 231 20.97 0.45 2.44
N ILE A 232 20.79 1.76 2.15
CA ILE A 232 21.77 2.57 1.42
C ILE A 232 23.06 2.71 2.21
N GLU A 233 23.01 2.93 3.51
CA GLU A 233 24.18 2.99 4.40
C GLU A 233 24.95 1.66 4.41
N MET A 234 24.25 0.53 4.45
CA MET A 234 24.85 -0.81 4.53
C MET A 234 25.42 -1.32 3.20
N ALA A 235 24.70 -1.10 2.10
CA ALA A 235 25.02 -1.71 0.81
C ALA A 235 25.48 -0.71 -0.26
N GLY A 236 25.22 0.59 -0.05
CA GLY A 236 25.47 1.62 -1.04
C GLY A 236 24.33 1.81 -2.05
N LYS A 237 24.05 3.07 -2.36
CA LYS A 237 22.93 3.45 -3.26
C LYS A 237 23.07 2.85 -4.67
N LYS A 238 24.29 2.85 -5.21
CA LYS A 238 24.58 2.30 -6.55
C LYS A 238 24.33 0.80 -6.59
N GLU A 239 24.87 0.08 -5.63
CA GLU A 239 24.71 -1.37 -5.52
C GLU A 239 23.23 -1.79 -5.43
N LEU A 240 22.48 -1.11 -4.55
CA LEU A 240 21.02 -1.35 -4.44
C LEU A 240 20.29 -1.09 -5.75
N GLY A 241 20.67 -0.04 -6.48
CA GLY A 241 20.08 0.27 -7.78
C GLY A 241 20.36 -0.80 -8.83
N GLU A 242 21.58 -1.32 -8.89
CA GLU A 242 21.98 -2.42 -9.79
C GLU A 242 21.25 -3.72 -9.44
N GLN A 243 21.12 -4.02 -8.16
CA GLN A 243 20.39 -5.18 -7.68
C GLN A 243 18.89 -5.08 -7.96
N LEU A 244 18.30 -3.89 -7.81
CA LEU A 244 16.90 -3.65 -8.14
C LEU A 244 16.64 -3.82 -9.64
N GLN A 245 17.55 -3.33 -10.51
CA GLN A 245 17.47 -3.59 -11.94
C GLN A 245 17.59 -5.08 -12.27
N THR A 246 18.52 -5.78 -11.60
CA THR A 246 18.71 -7.24 -11.75
C THR A 246 17.44 -8.00 -11.38
N PHE A 247 16.74 -7.57 -10.34
CA PHE A 247 15.47 -8.17 -9.89
C PHE A 247 14.43 -8.19 -11.00
N PHE A 248 14.24 -7.07 -11.71
CA PHE A 248 13.30 -6.98 -12.83
C PHE A 248 13.84 -7.68 -14.10
N HIS A 249 15.12 -7.52 -14.44
CA HIS A 249 15.70 -8.18 -15.62
C HIS A 249 15.68 -9.71 -15.55
N LYS A 250 15.76 -10.27 -14.36
CA LYS A 250 15.66 -11.72 -14.15
C LYS A 250 14.22 -12.20 -13.95
N GLU A 251 13.23 -11.31 -14.10
CA GLU A 251 11.80 -11.62 -13.95
C GLU A 251 11.49 -12.25 -12.58
N LEU A 252 12.10 -11.74 -11.51
CA LEU A 252 11.91 -12.25 -10.15
C LEU A 252 10.78 -11.55 -9.39
N TYR A 253 10.28 -10.45 -9.95
CA TYR A 253 9.14 -9.71 -9.45
C TYR A 253 7.85 -10.51 -9.62
N ASN A 254 6.95 -10.42 -8.65
CA ASN A 254 5.65 -11.07 -8.68
C ASN A 254 4.50 -10.04 -8.60
N GLN A 255 3.81 -9.80 -9.70
CA GLN A 255 2.58 -8.98 -9.69
C GLN A 255 1.39 -9.75 -9.11
N GLY A 256 1.50 -11.03 -8.90
CA GLY A 256 0.40 -11.90 -8.49
C GLY A 256 0.19 -12.01 -6.97
N ASN A 257 1.04 -11.35 -6.15
CA ASN A 257 0.93 -11.37 -4.68
C ASN A 257 1.63 -10.14 -4.05
N GLU A 258 1.37 -9.85 -2.78
CA GLU A 258 1.69 -8.59 -2.10
C GLU A 258 3.16 -8.36 -1.72
N PRO A 259 4.01 -9.36 -1.45
CA PRO A 259 5.33 -9.13 -0.85
C PRO A 259 6.20 -8.09 -1.54
N ASP A 260 6.05 -7.91 -2.84
CA ASP A 260 6.92 -7.03 -3.64
C ASP A 260 6.19 -6.02 -4.55
N ILE A 261 4.87 -5.86 -4.44
CA ILE A 261 4.11 -4.92 -5.29
C ILE A 261 4.53 -3.45 -5.15
N HIS A 262 5.20 -3.08 -4.06
CA HIS A 262 5.76 -1.74 -3.82
C HIS A 262 7.15 -1.55 -4.45
N VAL A 263 7.82 -2.63 -4.85
CA VAL A 263 9.22 -2.61 -5.31
C VAL A 263 9.47 -1.76 -6.57
N PRO A 264 8.56 -1.69 -7.57
CA PRO A 264 8.73 -0.82 -8.74
C PRO A 264 8.96 0.65 -8.40
N PHE A 265 8.43 1.09 -7.26
CA PHE A 265 8.45 2.50 -6.83
C PHE A 265 9.73 2.89 -6.07
N LEU A 266 10.56 1.93 -5.67
CA LEU A 266 11.85 2.17 -5.02
C LEU A 266 12.87 2.87 -5.94
N PHE A 267 12.76 2.72 -7.26
CA PHE A 267 13.67 3.38 -8.20
C PHE A 267 13.67 4.89 -8.04
N GLY A 268 12.53 5.51 -7.74
CA GLY A 268 12.42 6.94 -7.45
C GLY A 268 13.34 7.37 -6.30
N ARG A 269 13.28 6.66 -5.19
CA ARG A 269 14.13 6.91 -4.00
C ARG A 269 15.61 6.66 -4.26
N LEU A 270 15.93 5.76 -5.19
CA LEU A 270 17.31 5.49 -5.62
C LEU A 270 17.81 6.48 -6.68
N GLY A 271 17.01 7.47 -7.09
CA GLY A 271 17.38 8.51 -8.06
C GLY A 271 17.17 8.09 -9.52
N MET A 272 16.33 7.09 -9.76
CA MET A 272 16.03 6.54 -11.09
C MET A 272 14.52 6.56 -11.41
N PRO A 273 13.81 7.70 -11.23
CA PRO A 273 12.35 7.75 -11.33
C PRO A 273 11.80 7.38 -12.72
N GLN A 274 12.63 7.51 -13.77
CA GLN A 274 12.22 7.15 -15.13
C GLN A 274 12.01 5.62 -15.28
N ILE A 275 12.76 4.81 -14.54
CA ILE A 275 12.61 3.36 -14.59
C ILE A 275 11.27 2.94 -13.99
N THR A 276 10.83 3.58 -12.90
CA THR A 276 9.52 3.33 -12.29
C THR A 276 8.39 3.40 -13.32
N GLY A 277 8.31 4.50 -14.06
CA GLY A 277 7.21 4.69 -15.02
C GLY A 277 7.15 3.61 -16.10
N ASN A 278 8.30 3.20 -16.63
CA ASN A 278 8.37 2.15 -17.65
C ASN A 278 7.93 0.78 -17.10
N ILE A 279 8.45 0.41 -15.92
CA ILE A 279 8.11 -0.87 -15.29
C ILE A 279 6.62 -0.90 -14.92
N VAL A 280 6.11 0.13 -14.25
CA VAL A 280 4.71 0.20 -13.82
C VAL A 280 3.76 0.11 -15.02
N ARG A 281 4.07 0.82 -16.12
CA ARG A 281 3.26 0.73 -17.35
C ARG A 281 3.28 -0.68 -17.92
N SER A 282 4.46 -1.31 -18.01
CA SER A 282 4.57 -2.68 -18.51
C SER A 282 3.75 -3.65 -17.66
N LEU A 283 3.89 -3.59 -16.33
CA LEU A 283 3.12 -4.42 -15.39
C LEU A 283 1.59 -4.20 -15.50
N ALA A 284 1.16 -2.97 -15.77
CA ALA A 284 -0.25 -2.63 -15.84
C ALA A 284 -0.90 -2.96 -17.20
N THR A 285 -0.13 -2.95 -18.30
CA THR A 285 -0.72 -2.95 -19.65
C THR A 285 -0.12 -3.92 -20.65
N GLU A 286 1.05 -4.52 -20.36
CA GLU A 286 1.75 -5.39 -21.30
C GLU A 286 1.70 -6.85 -20.83
N SER A 287 1.97 -7.78 -21.76
CA SER A 287 2.24 -9.17 -21.40
C SER A 287 3.60 -9.27 -20.76
N ILE A 288 3.65 -9.80 -19.55
CA ILE A 288 4.88 -10.02 -18.78
C ILE A 288 5.09 -11.50 -18.48
N THR A 289 6.31 -11.88 -18.12
CA THR A 289 6.60 -13.23 -17.66
C THR A 289 6.20 -13.38 -16.19
N HIS A 290 5.34 -14.33 -15.91
CA HIS A 290 4.95 -14.72 -14.56
C HIS A 290 5.71 -15.99 -14.15
N ARG A 291 6.63 -15.88 -13.21
CA ARG A 291 7.35 -17.01 -12.60
C ARG A 291 6.71 -17.48 -11.30
N TYR A 292 5.95 -16.62 -10.67
CA TYR A 292 5.33 -16.83 -9.37
C TYR A 292 3.85 -16.48 -9.42
N GLY A 293 3.04 -17.24 -8.67
CA GLY A 293 1.65 -16.91 -8.34
C GLY A 293 1.50 -16.43 -6.91
N GLY A 294 0.30 -16.51 -6.35
CA GLY A 294 0.03 -16.11 -4.99
C GLY A 294 0.88 -16.86 -3.96
N ASN A 295 0.97 -18.18 -4.06
CA ASN A 295 1.59 -19.02 -3.04
C ASN A 295 2.83 -19.79 -3.50
N ASP A 296 2.95 -20.08 -4.78
CA ASP A 296 3.96 -20.99 -5.31
C ASP A 296 4.63 -20.45 -6.59
N ALA A 297 5.83 -20.94 -6.87
CA ALA A 297 6.48 -20.75 -8.14
C ALA A 297 5.87 -21.67 -9.20
N TYR A 298 5.71 -21.18 -10.44
CA TYR A 298 5.26 -22.01 -11.54
C TYR A 298 6.39 -22.94 -12.01
N PRO A 299 6.07 -24.23 -12.30
CA PRO A 299 7.03 -25.15 -12.88
C PRO A 299 7.60 -24.64 -14.20
N THR A 300 6.74 -24.01 -15.00
CA THR A 300 7.08 -23.35 -16.27
C THR A 300 6.52 -21.94 -16.24
N PRO A 301 7.32 -20.88 -16.32
CA PRO A 301 6.83 -19.51 -16.41
C PRO A 301 5.91 -19.36 -17.62
N PHE A 302 4.88 -18.50 -17.49
CA PHE A 302 4.00 -18.16 -18.60
C PHE A 302 4.00 -16.67 -18.87
N ASN A 303 3.58 -16.27 -20.08
CA ASN A 303 3.46 -14.88 -20.49
C ASN A 303 1.97 -14.49 -20.56
N GLY A 304 1.63 -13.35 -19.97
CA GLY A 304 0.27 -12.82 -19.98
C GLY A 304 0.17 -11.45 -19.36
N CYS A 305 -0.95 -10.76 -19.60
CA CYS A 305 -1.26 -9.49 -18.93
C CYS A 305 -1.75 -9.78 -17.50
N ALA A 306 -1.17 -9.08 -16.53
CA ALA A 306 -1.62 -9.17 -15.14
C ALA A 306 -3.06 -8.67 -14.98
N PHE A 307 -3.40 -7.56 -15.64
CA PHE A 307 -4.74 -6.98 -15.64
C PHE A 307 -5.36 -7.08 -17.04
N ALA A 308 -6.65 -7.40 -17.12
CA ALA A 308 -7.32 -7.65 -18.39
C ALA A 308 -8.81 -7.22 -18.36
N ASN A 309 -9.32 -6.74 -19.51
CA ASN A 309 -10.75 -6.46 -19.69
C ASN A 309 -11.53 -7.78 -19.85
N GLN A 310 -11.81 -8.42 -18.74
CA GLN A 310 -12.58 -9.66 -18.62
C GLN A 310 -13.34 -9.65 -17.29
N PRO A 311 -14.36 -10.55 -17.10
CA PRO A 311 -15.19 -10.52 -15.88
C PRO A 311 -14.39 -10.59 -14.56
N ARG A 312 -13.30 -11.36 -14.54
CA ARG A 312 -12.39 -11.42 -13.39
C ARG A 312 -11.54 -10.16 -13.23
N GLY A 313 -11.12 -9.50 -14.33
CA GLY A 313 -10.35 -8.26 -14.36
C GLY A 313 -8.84 -8.41 -14.28
N TYR A 314 -8.34 -9.62 -13.99
CA TYR A 314 -6.92 -9.94 -13.83
C TYR A 314 -6.66 -11.41 -14.21
N CYS A 315 -5.39 -11.80 -14.37
CA CYS A 315 -5.03 -13.16 -14.74
C CYS A 315 -5.44 -14.18 -13.64
N PRO A 316 -5.72 -15.43 -14.01
CA PRO A 316 -6.19 -16.45 -13.06
C PRO A 316 -5.23 -16.73 -11.91
N GLU A 317 -3.96 -16.48 -12.12
CA GLU A 317 -2.85 -16.77 -11.21
C GLU A 317 -2.59 -15.66 -10.19
N MET A 318 -3.23 -14.51 -10.37
CA MET A 318 -3.15 -13.40 -9.40
C MET A 318 -4.17 -13.63 -8.28
N ASP A 319 -3.72 -13.52 -7.04
CA ASP A 319 -4.60 -13.26 -5.91
C ASP A 319 -4.98 -11.77 -5.93
N GLU A 320 -6.25 -11.45 -5.79
CA GLU A 320 -6.72 -10.06 -5.83
C GLU A 320 -6.72 -9.44 -4.44
N ASP A 321 -6.83 -10.30 -3.47
CA ASP A 321 -6.68 -10.05 -2.03
C ASP A 321 -7.42 -8.82 -1.55
N ASP A 322 -8.75 -8.96 -1.65
CA ASP A 322 -9.70 -8.02 -1.04
C ASP A 322 -9.56 -6.57 -1.54
N GLY A 323 -9.17 -6.39 -2.80
CA GLY A 323 -9.00 -5.08 -3.43
C GLY A 323 -7.57 -4.52 -3.39
N ALA A 324 -6.60 -5.26 -2.86
CA ALA A 324 -5.20 -4.82 -2.79
C ALA A 324 -4.59 -4.61 -4.17
N MET A 325 -4.72 -5.62 -5.06
CA MET A 325 -4.20 -5.56 -6.43
C MET A 325 -4.97 -4.58 -7.31
N SER A 326 -6.28 -4.49 -7.12
CA SER A 326 -7.11 -3.48 -7.81
C SER A 326 -6.71 -2.06 -7.43
N ALA A 327 -6.46 -1.78 -6.15
CA ALA A 327 -5.96 -0.49 -5.69
C ALA A 327 -4.56 -0.17 -6.23
N TRP A 328 -3.69 -1.19 -6.35
CA TRP A 328 -2.40 -1.03 -7.02
C TRP A 328 -2.58 -0.54 -8.46
N TYR A 329 -3.49 -1.17 -9.24
CA TYR A 329 -3.77 -0.75 -10.61
C TYR A 329 -4.29 0.69 -10.70
N VAL A 330 -5.15 1.11 -9.76
CA VAL A 330 -5.65 2.49 -9.69
C VAL A 330 -4.49 3.46 -9.46
N PHE A 331 -3.63 3.21 -8.46
CA PHE A 331 -2.45 4.04 -8.20
C PHE A 331 -1.49 4.07 -9.40
N ALA A 332 -1.21 2.91 -10.00
CA ALA A 332 -0.39 2.80 -11.21
C ALA A 332 -0.95 3.66 -12.36
N SER A 333 -2.28 3.67 -12.51
CA SER A 333 -2.97 4.39 -13.57
C SER A 333 -2.94 5.92 -13.38
N ILE A 334 -3.04 6.39 -12.13
CA ILE A 334 -3.04 7.84 -11.84
C ILE A 334 -1.63 8.44 -11.68
N GLY A 335 -0.59 7.60 -11.70
CA GLY A 335 0.80 8.06 -11.65
C GLY A 335 1.32 8.41 -10.26
N MET A 336 0.74 7.83 -9.21
CA MET A 336 1.15 8.02 -7.81
C MET A 336 1.17 6.69 -7.05
N TYR A 337 2.04 6.56 -6.03
CA TYR A 337 2.04 5.38 -5.17
C TYR A 337 2.53 5.68 -3.74
N PRO A 338 1.84 5.20 -2.68
CA PRO A 338 2.21 5.39 -1.29
C PRO A 338 3.28 4.37 -0.86
N LEU A 339 4.55 4.62 -1.25
CA LEU A 339 5.65 3.65 -1.07
C LEU A 339 5.86 3.22 0.39
N VAL A 340 5.81 4.17 1.31
CA VAL A 340 5.94 3.90 2.75
C VAL A 340 4.64 4.30 3.42
N VAL A 341 3.82 3.30 3.72
CA VAL A 341 2.57 3.52 4.45
C VAL A 341 2.87 4.10 5.82
N GLY A 342 2.28 5.26 6.11
CA GLY A 342 2.57 6.07 7.29
C GLY A 342 3.40 7.32 7.02
N GLU A 343 4.02 7.50 5.84
CA GLU A 343 4.70 8.77 5.47
C GLU A 343 3.73 9.84 4.96
N ALA A 344 2.49 9.49 4.61
CA ALA A 344 1.50 10.37 3.99
C ALA A 344 2.07 11.13 2.76
N SER A 345 2.79 10.41 1.90
CA SER A 345 3.41 10.93 0.69
C SER A 345 3.36 9.91 -0.44
N TYR A 346 3.48 10.38 -1.68
CA TYR A 346 3.37 9.56 -2.87
C TYR A 346 4.58 9.75 -3.78
N GLU A 347 5.12 8.64 -4.27
CA GLU A 347 6.10 8.62 -5.38
C GLU A 347 5.36 8.90 -6.69
N LEU A 348 5.96 9.71 -7.56
CA LEU A 348 5.36 10.17 -8.81
C LEU A 348 6.06 9.54 -10.00
N PHE A 349 5.27 9.10 -10.97
CA PHE A 349 5.72 8.51 -12.24
C PHE A 349 4.66 8.77 -13.33
N ALA A 350 4.97 8.46 -14.59
CA ALA A 350 4.06 8.73 -15.70
C ALA A 350 2.71 8.01 -15.54
N PRO A 351 1.58 8.74 -15.48
CA PRO A 351 0.25 8.11 -15.45
C PRO A 351 -0.06 7.38 -16.77
N LEU A 352 -0.99 6.43 -16.74
CA LEU A 352 -1.46 5.73 -17.93
C LEU A 352 -2.30 6.66 -18.83
N PHE A 353 -3.12 7.49 -18.22
CA PHE A 353 -4.05 8.40 -18.89
C PHE A 353 -3.42 9.76 -19.22
N ASP A 354 -4.01 10.47 -20.16
CA ASP A 354 -3.56 11.81 -20.54
C ASP A 354 -3.89 12.85 -19.48
N LYS A 355 -5.05 12.65 -18.84
CA LYS A 355 -5.51 13.49 -17.75
C LYS A 355 -6.29 12.67 -16.73
N VAL A 356 -6.10 12.98 -15.45
CA VAL A 356 -6.86 12.43 -14.32
C VAL A 356 -7.32 13.59 -13.45
N ILE A 357 -8.56 13.56 -13.00
CA ILE A 357 -9.10 14.52 -12.02
C ILE A 357 -9.49 13.74 -10.77
N LEU A 358 -8.91 14.09 -9.65
CA LEU A 358 -9.31 13.58 -8.34
C LEU A 358 -10.22 14.61 -7.66
N HIS A 359 -11.37 14.15 -7.17
CA HIS A 359 -12.29 14.92 -6.37
C HIS A 359 -12.12 14.52 -4.91
N LEU A 360 -11.37 15.30 -4.14
CA LEU A 360 -10.95 15.01 -2.79
C LEU A 360 -11.77 15.77 -1.74
N GLY A 361 -11.61 15.38 -0.47
CA GLY A 361 -12.35 15.95 0.65
C GLY A 361 -13.72 15.29 0.85
N SER A 362 -14.31 15.49 2.02
CA SER A 362 -15.61 14.92 2.37
C SER A 362 -16.77 15.49 1.51
N ASP A 363 -16.61 16.71 1.05
CA ASP A 363 -17.54 17.42 0.15
C ASP A 363 -17.17 17.27 -1.33
N ARG A 364 -16.03 16.64 -1.65
CA ARG A 364 -15.48 16.44 -3.00
C ARG A 364 -15.26 17.75 -3.79
N GLN A 365 -15.05 18.85 -3.10
CA GLN A 365 -14.82 20.14 -3.73
C GLN A 365 -13.34 20.39 -4.05
N THR A 366 -12.42 19.74 -3.36
CA THR A 366 -10.99 19.84 -3.65
C THR A 366 -10.66 19.07 -4.92
N LYS A 367 -10.16 19.75 -5.94
CA LYS A 367 -9.75 19.14 -7.20
C LYS A 367 -8.24 19.06 -7.32
N VAL A 368 -7.74 17.89 -7.68
CA VAL A 368 -6.37 17.69 -8.14
C VAL A 368 -6.43 17.27 -9.61
N VAL A 369 -5.84 18.05 -10.49
CA VAL A 369 -5.76 17.76 -11.92
C VAL A 369 -4.35 17.26 -12.23
N ILE A 370 -4.25 16.02 -12.69
CA ILE A 370 -3.00 15.38 -13.11
C ILE A 370 -3.00 15.35 -14.63
N SER A 371 -1.97 15.91 -15.27
CA SER A 371 -1.89 16.00 -16.73
C SER A 371 -0.54 15.59 -17.29
N THR A 372 -0.55 14.96 -18.45
CA THR A 372 0.66 14.70 -19.25
C THR A 372 0.80 15.76 -20.34
N ILE A 373 1.92 16.47 -20.34
CA ILE A 373 2.17 17.58 -21.26
C ILE A 373 3.28 17.21 -22.25
N GLY A 374 2.93 17.19 -23.53
CA GLY A 374 3.88 16.89 -24.60
C GLY A 374 4.20 15.41 -24.76
N ARG A 375 3.41 14.50 -24.18
CA ARG A 375 3.56 13.05 -24.37
C ARG A 375 3.16 12.68 -25.81
N THR A 376 4.07 12.07 -26.56
CA THR A 376 3.86 11.59 -27.93
C THR A 376 3.97 10.08 -28.04
N SER A 377 4.52 9.41 -27.01
CA SER A 377 4.59 7.95 -26.93
C SER A 377 4.62 7.49 -25.48
N ASP A 378 4.22 6.24 -25.26
CA ASP A 378 4.16 5.63 -23.94
C ASP A 378 5.53 5.39 -23.28
N LYS A 379 6.60 5.29 -24.09
CA LYS A 379 7.98 5.09 -23.62
C LYS A 379 8.78 6.38 -23.50
N GLN A 380 8.12 7.52 -23.68
CA GLN A 380 8.78 8.83 -23.58
C GLN A 380 9.14 9.12 -22.11
N GLN A 381 10.33 9.67 -21.89
CA GLN A 381 10.81 10.01 -20.56
C GLN A 381 10.25 11.34 -20.08
N ILE A 382 9.93 11.39 -18.78
CA ILE A 382 9.52 12.63 -18.11
C ILE A 382 10.76 13.54 -17.95
N ARG A 383 10.68 14.77 -18.40
CA ARG A 383 11.72 15.80 -18.22
C ARG A 383 11.63 16.49 -16.87
N LYS A 384 10.42 16.76 -16.43
CA LYS A 384 10.14 17.38 -15.12
C LYS A 384 8.72 17.07 -14.64
N VAL A 385 8.51 17.13 -13.35
CA VAL A 385 7.19 17.14 -12.71
C VAL A 385 7.00 18.48 -12.01
N THR A 386 5.81 19.05 -12.11
CA THR A 386 5.47 20.33 -11.43
C THR A 386 4.17 20.22 -10.67
N TRP A 387 4.12 20.85 -9.51
CA TRP A 387 2.92 21.10 -8.73
C TRP A 387 2.61 22.59 -8.70
N ASN A 388 1.44 22.98 -9.21
CA ASN A 388 1.05 24.40 -9.34
C ASN A 388 2.16 25.24 -9.98
N GLY A 389 2.78 24.72 -11.05
CA GLY A 389 3.88 25.35 -11.78
C GLY A 389 5.27 25.25 -11.12
N LYS A 390 5.38 24.86 -9.85
CA LYS A 390 6.66 24.68 -9.15
C LYS A 390 7.22 23.27 -9.37
N LYS A 391 8.51 23.16 -9.68
CA LYS A 391 9.17 21.87 -9.91
C LYS A 391 9.20 21.03 -8.64
N LEU A 392 8.90 19.74 -8.78
CA LEU A 392 9.10 18.69 -7.77
C LEU A 392 10.35 17.88 -8.12
N PRO A 393 11.53 18.23 -7.55
CA PRO A 393 12.80 17.63 -7.96
C PRO A 393 12.89 16.13 -7.62
N ASP A 394 12.28 15.73 -6.52
CA ASP A 394 12.35 14.36 -5.99
C ASP A 394 11.24 13.44 -6.53
N PHE A 395 10.42 13.93 -7.48
CA PHE A 395 9.28 13.16 -8.00
C PHE A 395 8.38 12.64 -6.88
N ARG A 396 8.10 13.48 -5.89
CA ARG A 396 7.25 13.17 -4.73
C ARG A 396 6.29 14.30 -4.42
N ILE A 397 5.13 13.93 -3.88
CA ILE A 397 4.13 14.88 -3.39
C ILE A 397 3.59 14.40 -2.04
N SER A 398 3.35 15.32 -1.11
CA SER A 398 2.73 15.01 0.18
C SER A 398 1.21 14.98 0.05
N HIS A 399 0.55 14.19 0.89
CA HIS A 399 -0.91 14.20 1.02
C HIS A 399 -1.43 15.61 1.37
N LYS A 400 -0.70 16.33 2.23
CA LYS A 400 -1.04 17.71 2.59
C LYS A 400 -1.17 18.62 1.37
N GLN A 401 -0.22 18.54 0.41
CA GLN A 401 -0.31 19.31 -0.85
C GLN A 401 -1.56 18.91 -1.65
N LEU A 402 -1.84 17.61 -1.78
CA LEU A 402 -3.03 17.16 -2.51
C LEU A 402 -4.33 17.69 -1.88
N LYS A 403 -4.43 17.77 -0.57
CA LYS A 403 -5.59 18.34 0.13
C LYS A 403 -5.82 19.83 -0.13
N GLU A 404 -4.81 20.55 -0.59
CA GLU A 404 -4.94 21.97 -0.97
C GLU A 404 -5.56 22.13 -2.37
N GLY A 405 -5.60 21.06 -3.17
CA GLY A 405 -6.00 21.10 -4.56
C GLY A 405 -4.95 21.75 -5.47
N GLY A 406 -5.01 21.45 -6.75
CA GLY A 406 -4.08 22.04 -7.70
C GLY A 406 -3.80 21.20 -8.93
N GLU A 407 -2.70 21.52 -9.61
CA GLU A 407 -2.30 20.91 -10.86
C GLU A 407 -0.96 20.19 -10.73
N LEU A 408 -0.96 18.88 -10.98
CA LEU A 408 0.21 18.05 -11.09
C LEU A 408 0.50 17.77 -12.58
N ASN A 409 1.57 18.33 -13.09
CA ASN A 409 1.90 18.24 -14.51
C ASN A 409 3.18 17.45 -14.75
N PHE A 410 3.08 16.40 -15.56
CA PHE A 410 4.20 15.61 -16.06
C PHE A 410 4.59 16.13 -17.45
N HIS A 411 5.78 16.69 -17.60
CA HIS A 411 6.29 17.24 -18.86
C HIS A 411 7.23 16.23 -19.52
N PHE A 412 6.94 15.90 -20.75
CA PHE A 412 7.68 14.95 -21.59
C PHE A 412 8.54 15.62 -22.65
#